data_683b93a0db5d435c0e1ed04caddc1eb5
#
_entry.id   683b93a0db5d435c0e1ed04caddc1eb5
#
_cell.length_a   1.000
_cell.length_b   1.000
_cell.length_c   1.000
_cell.angle_alpha   90.00
_cell.angle_beta   90.00
_cell.angle_gamma   90.00
#
_symmetry.space_group_name_H-M   'P 1'
#
loop_
_entity.id
_entity.type
_entity.pdbx_description
1 polymer ?
#
loop_
_entity_poly.entity_id
_entity_poly.type
_entity_poly.pdbx_seq_one_letter_code
_entity_poly.pdbx_strand_id
1 'polypeptide(L)'
;MATSRPELYFVFMNFDPEYERLRADRTKQGAYELDLYLSNKHDELLAKTFQPETYKKRFSWVIVDGFSVEITDDQAQVLRSTKEVRVVEKNQELS
;
A
#
# COMPACT_ATOMS: atom_id res chain seq x y z
N MET A 1 -9.14 -2.59 28.06
CA MET A 1 -8.53 -3.01 26.82
C MET A 1 -7.78 -1.89 26.13
N ALA A 2 -6.53 -2.12 25.84
CA ALA A 2 -5.75 -1.11 25.17
C ALA A 2 -6.19 -0.94 23.72
N THR A 3 -6.35 0.31 23.30
CA THR A 3 -6.63 0.61 21.93
C THR A 3 -5.33 0.55 21.14
N SER A 4 -5.35 -0.14 20.01
CA SER A 4 -4.17 -0.19 19.16
C SER A 4 -3.85 1.21 18.65
N ARG A 5 -2.58 1.55 18.70
CA ARG A 5 -2.11 2.82 18.16
C ARG A 5 -1.73 2.63 16.71
N PRO A 6 -1.97 3.63 15.85
CA PRO A 6 -1.49 3.54 14.49
C PRO A 6 0.03 3.49 14.46
N GLU A 7 0.54 2.60 13.64
CA GLU A 7 1.98 2.46 13.42
C GLU A 7 2.22 2.30 11.93
N LEU A 8 3.46 2.47 11.52
CA LEU A 8 3.79 2.39 10.09
C LEU A 8 3.92 0.93 9.67
N TYR A 9 3.19 0.58 8.63
CA TYR A 9 3.25 -0.75 8.02
C TYR A 9 3.61 -0.61 6.54
N PHE A 10 4.29 -1.62 6.03
CA PHE A 10 4.62 -1.75 4.62
C PHE A 10 3.73 -2.81 4.01
N VAL A 11 3.03 -2.46 2.94
CA VAL A 11 2.08 -3.35 2.28
C VAL A 11 2.60 -3.64 0.88
N PHE A 12 2.73 -4.92 0.57
CA PHE A 12 3.17 -5.37 -0.75
C PHE A 12 2.02 -6.07 -1.44
N MET A 13 1.78 -5.69 -2.70
CA MET A 13 0.62 -6.16 -3.44
C MET A 13 0.93 -7.45 -4.18
N ASN A 14 -0.11 -8.20 -4.49
CA ASN A 14 0.01 -9.38 -5.33
C ASN A 14 0.27 -8.97 -6.78
N PHE A 15 0.65 -9.94 -7.59
CA PHE A 15 0.94 -9.72 -9.00
C PHE A 15 -0.20 -8.98 -9.69
N ASP A 16 0.15 -7.98 -10.48
CA ASP A 16 -0.78 -7.14 -11.20
C ASP A 16 -0.22 -6.94 -12.62
N PRO A 17 -0.86 -7.52 -13.65
CA PRO A 17 -0.35 -7.40 -15.02
C PRO A 17 -0.27 -5.96 -15.51
N GLU A 18 -1.18 -5.09 -15.06
CA GLU A 18 -1.15 -3.69 -15.48
C GLU A 18 0.07 -2.96 -14.90
N TYR A 19 0.43 -3.28 -13.65
CA TYR A 19 1.65 -2.75 -13.07
C TYR A 19 2.86 -3.17 -13.88
N GLU A 20 2.93 -4.44 -14.27
CA GLU A 20 4.06 -4.95 -15.04
C GLU A 20 4.13 -4.28 -16.42
N ARG A 21 2.98 -4.06 -17.05
CA ARG A 21 2.92 -3.40 -18.36
C ARG A 21 3.42 -1.96 -18.27
N LEU A 22 2.95 -1.21 -17.28
CA LEU A 22 3.34 0.18 -17.11
C LEU A 22 4.80 0.31 -16.71
N ARG A 23 5.27 -0.61 -15.89
CA ARG A 23 6.66 -0.62 -15.43
C ARG A 23 7.65 -0.82 -16.57
N ALA A 24 7.23 -1.51 -17.61
CA ALA A 24 8.08 -1.78 -18.76
C ALA A 24 8.36 -0.53 -19.59
N ASP A 25 7.51 0.49 -19.50
CA ASP A 25 7.72 1.75 -20.22
C ASP A 25 8.65 2.66 -19.41
N ARG A 26 9.87 2.81 -19.89
CA ARG A 26 10.91 3.57 -19.17
C ARG A 26 10.99 5.03 -19.58
N THR A 27 10.03 5.50 -20.35
CA THR A 27 9.99 6.93 -20.70
C THR A 27 9.50 7.73 -19.50
N LYS A 28 9.71 9.07 -19.56
CA LYS A 28 9.18 9.95 -18.51
C LYS A 28 7.68 9.87 -18.41
N GLN A 29 7.00 9.76 -19.58
CA GLN A 29 5.55 9.61 -19.60
C GLN A 29 5.13 8.31 -18.93
N GLY A 30 5.84 7.21 -19.22
CA GLY A 30 5.55 5.92 -18.59
C GLY A 30 5.76 5.95 -17.09
N ALA A 31 6.81 6.60 -16.63
CA ALA A 31 7.08 6.73 -15.20
C ALA A 31 5.97 7.53 -14.51
N TYR A 32 5.50 8.59 -15.13
CA TYR A 32 4.41 9.40 -14.60
C TYR A 32 3.12 8.58 -14.53
N GLU A 33 2.81 7.84 -15.58
CA GLU A 33 1.59 7.02 -15.61
C GLU A 33 1.64 5.91 -14.57
N LEU A 34 2.81 5.30 -14.39
CA LEU A 34 2.99 4.26 -13.38
C LEU A 34 2.76 4.81 -11.98
N ASP A 35 3.37 5.94 -11.68
CA ASP A 35 3.21 6.57 -10.37
C ASP A 35 1.75 6.89 -10.09
N LEU A 36 1.07 7.47 -11.06
CA LEU A 36 -0.34 7.82 -10.93
C LEU A 36 -1.21 6.57 -10.75
N TYR A 37 -0.95 5.55 -11.54
CA TYR A 37 -1.69 4.30 -11.45
C TYR A 37 -1.57 3.67 -10.07
N LEU A 38 -0.35 3.57 -9.56
CA LEU A 38 -0.10 2.95 -8.26
C LEU A 38 -0.70 3.77 -7.13
N SER A 39 -0.55 5.08 -7.19
CA SER A 39 -1.13 5.94 -6.15
C SER A 39 -2.63 5.76 -6.07
N ASN A 40 -3.30 5.77 -7.23
CA ASN A 40 -4.75 5.59 -7.27
C ASN A 40 -5.16 4.19 -6.83
N LYS A 41 -4.43 3.18 -7.25
CA LYS A 41 -4.71 1.79 -6.89
C LYS A 41 -4.63 1.59 -5.39
N HIS A 42 -3.57 2.10 -4.77
CA HIS A 42 -3.37 1.94 -3.34
C HIS A 42 -4.39 2.75 -2.54
N ASP A 43 -4.70 3.97 -3.01
CA ASP A 43 -5.72 4.79 -2.36
C ASP A 43 -7.09 4.14 -2.42
N GLU A 44 -7.43 3.54 -3.56
CA GLU A 44 -8.72 2.85 -3.71
C GLU A 44 -8.81 1.64 -2.80
N LEU A 45 -7.74 0.87 -2.68
CA LEU A 45 -7.72 -0.28 -1.79
C LEU A 45 -8.02 0.15 -0.36
N LEU A 46 -7.36 1.19 0.10
CA LEU A 46 -7.55 1.68 1.46
C LEU A 46 -8.95 2.24 1.65
N ALA A 47 -9.45 2.98 0.66
CA ALA A 47 -10.77 3.61 0.76
C ALA A 47 -11.90 2.59 0.80
N LYS A 48 -11.77 1.47 0.08
CA LYS A 48 -12.81 0.44 0.09
C LYS A 48 -12.72 -0.49 1.30
N THR A 49 -11.56 -0.50 1.96
CA THR A 49 -11.30 -1.44 3.05
C THR A 49 -11.55 -0.81 4.41
N PHE A 50 -11.25 0.48 4.56
CA PHE A 50 -11.31 1.16 5.85
C PHE A 50 -12.19 2.40 5.80
N GLN A 51 -12.67 2.82 6.97
CA GLN A 51 -13.39 4.07 7.11
C GLN A 51 -12.45 5.25 6.81
N PRO A 52 -12.97 6.31 6.21
CA PRO A 52 -12.16 7.52 5.97
C PRO A 52 -11.54 8.04 7.27
N GLU A 53 -10.35 8.58 7.15
CA GLU A 53 -9.62 9.21 8.25
C GLU A 53 -9.19 8.25 9.37
N THR A 54 -9.29 6.94 9.13
CA THR A 54 -8.80 5.94 10.10
C THR A 54 -7.42 5.41 9.72
N TYR A 55 -6.85 5.93 8.64
CA TYR A 55 -5.54 5.52 8.15
C TYR A 55 -4.86 6.69 7.46
N LYS A 56 -3.54 6.58 7.29
CA LYS A 56 -2.80 7.62 6.60
C LYS A 56 -1.73 6.98 5.71
N LYS A 57 -1.95 7.01 4.40
CA LYS A 57 -0.96 6.52 3.45
C LYS A 57 0.20 7.51 3.38
N ARG A 58 1.44 6.99 3.42
CA ARG A 58 2.63 7.83 3.36
C ARG A 58 3.20 7.86 1.95
N PHE A 59 3.49 6.71 1.38
CA PHE A 59 4.10 6.61 0.06
C PHE A 59 3.51 5.46 -0.72
N SER A 60 3.47 5.62 -2.06
CA SER A 60 3.35 4.50 -2.99
C SER A 60 4.71 4.30 -3.62
N TRP A 61 5.17 3.06 -3.66
CA TRP A 61 6.47 2.71 -4.24
C TRP A 61 6.28 2.21 -5.66
N VAL A 62 7.21 2.59 -6.56
CA VAL A 62 7.14 2.18 -7.96
C VAL A 62 8.08 1.03 -8.28
N ILE A 63 9.16 0.88 -7.53
CA ILE A 63 10.14 -0.20 -7.75
C ILE A 63 9.50 -1.55 -7.47
N VAL A 64 8.65 -1.59 -6.45
CA VAL A 64 7.79 -2.73 -6.14
C VAL A 64 6.38 -2.18 -6.03
N ASP A 65 5.37 -3.02 -6.30
CA ASP A 65 3.99 -2.61 -6.13
C ASP A 65 3.65 -2.67 -4.65
N GLY A 66 3.87 -1.57 -3.96
CA GLY A 66 3.65 -1.51 -2.52
C GLY A 66 3.48 -0.09 -2.03
N PHE A 67 3.13 0.03 -0.76
CA PHE A 67 2.97 1.34 -0.14
C PHE A 67 3.20 1.25 1.36
N SER A 68 3.42 2.41 1.95
CA SER A 68 3.52 2.52 3.41
C SER A 68 2.31 3.26 3.93
N VAL A 69 1.81 2.83 5.09
CA VAL A 69 0.57 3.36 5.65
C VAL A 69 0.62 3.28 7.17
N GLU A 70 0.06 4.30 7.82
CA GLU A 70 -0.10 4.29 9.28
C GLU A 70 -1.47 3.73 9.59
N ILE A 71 -1.49 2.58 10.23
CA ILE A 71 -2.72 1.85 10.58
C ILE A 71 -2.52 1.13 11.90
N THR A 72 -3.63 0.69 12.48
CA THR A 72 -3.59 -0.13 13.69
C THR A 72 -3.24 -1.57 13.33
N ASP A 73 -2.89 -2.33 14.34
CA ASP A 73 -2.62 -3.76 14.16
C ASP A 73 -3.86 -4.51 13.62
N ASP A 74 -5.04 -4.14 14.12
CA ASP A 74 -6.27 -4.75 13.63
C ASP A 74 -6.48 -4.47 12.14
N GLN A 75 -6.22 -3.24 11.71
CA GLN A 75 -6.32 -2.91 10.29
C GLN A 75 -5.30 -3.67 9.46
N ALA A 76 -4.10 -3.87 10.01
CA ALA A 76 -3.07 -4.65 9.32
C ALA A 76 -3.55 -6.10 9.10
N GLN A 77 -4.25 -6.68 10.10
CA GLN A 77 -4.78 -8.03 9.95
C GLN A 77 -5.82 -8.10 8.84
N VAL A 78 -6.66 -7.06 8.71
CA VAL A 78 -7.63 -7.00 7.63
C VAL A 78 -6.92 -7.00 6.28
N LEU A 79 -5.86 -6.20 6.15
CA LEU A 79 -5.10 -6.16 4.90
C LEU A 79 -4.44 -7.51 4.60
N ARG A 80 -3.96 -8.21 5.62
CA ARG A 80 -3.36 -9.54 5.43
C ARG A 80 -4.35 -10.55 4.86
N SER A 81 -5.63 -10.34 5.10
CA SER A 81 -6.70 -11.21 4.60
C SER A 81 -7.29 -10.72 3.28
N THR A 82 -6.78 -9.62 2.75
CA THR A 82 -7.31 -9.01 1.53
C THR A 82 -6.66 -9.64 0.31
N LYS A 83 -7.49 -9.98 -0.66
CA LYS A 83 -7.08 -10.72 -1.86
C LYS A 83 -5.93 -10.05 -2.61
N GLU A 84 -5.98 -8.73 -2.73
CA GLU A 84 -5.00 -7.98 -3.51
C GLU A 84 -3.66 -7.83 -2.82
N VAL A 85 -3.59 -8.17 -1.54
CA VAL A 85 -2.40 -7.97 -0.73
C VAL A 85 -1.62 -9.26 -0.57
N ARG A 86 -0.30 -9.19 -0.79
CA ARG A 86 0.59 -10.34 -0.63
C ARG A 86 1.18 -10.41 0.76
N VAL A 87 1.73 -9.29 1.25
CA VAL A 87 2.44 -9.24 2.52
C VAL A 87 2.20 -7.91 3.20
N VAL A 88 2.05 -7.92 4.52
CA VAL A 88 2.00 -6.72 5.35
C VAL A 88 3.04 -6.87 6.44
N GLU A 89 3.99 -5.93 6.47
CA GLU A 89 5.08 -5.97 7.45
C GLU A 89 5.10 -4.70 8.27
N LYS A 90 5.19 -4.86 9.57
CA LYS A 90 5.30 -3.73 10.46
C LYS A 90 6.71 -3.13 10.36
N ASN A 91 6.79 -1.81 10.32
CA ASN A 91 8.08 -1.14 10.35
C ASN A 91 8.73 -1.38 11.72
N GLN A 92 9.92 -1.97 11.69
CA GLN A 92 10.68 -2.27 12.90
C GLN A 92 11.68 -1.15 13.13
N GLU A 93 11.41 -0.30 14.10
CA GLU A 93 12.37 0.72 14.45
C GLU A 93 13.46 0.10 15.31
N LEU A 94 14.69 0.35 14.92
CA LEU A 94 15.83 -0.06 15.72
C LEU A 94 16.10 1.04 16.75
N SER A 95 15.96 0.71 17.98
CA SER A 95 16.23 1.66 19.06
C SER A 95 17.66 1.52 19.58
#